data_7e8c55b8a7ef9a1d9223a4b29f04ac1e
#
_entry.id   7e8c55b8a7ef9a1d9223a4b29f04ac1e
#
_cell.length_a   1.000
_cell.length_b   1.000
_cell.length_c   1.000
_cell.angle_alpha   90.00
_cell.angle_beta   90.00
_cell.angle_gamma   90.00
#
_symmetry.space_group_name_H-M   'P 1'
#
loop_
_entity.id
_entity.type
_entity.pdbx_description
1 polymer ?
#
loop_
_entity_poly.entity_id
_entity_poly.type
_entity_poly.pdbx_seq_one_letter_code
_entity_poly.pdbx_strand_id
1 'polypeptide(L)'
;LIAVAVATLWAQPSAPGPEDRLALGVPSAIREWVARLTSDVRAHGLKGRVRTQCLLGTEVEVIQLGDRWAEVACPTQETSGWVPIDQLVNPAEDDTKGTEHLVSATATAIRDEPGGDVAIPGVTMGTRLRVVGPGYRGWVPVALPGPQQPGWVPQRDLSPEPVGAAEGEPPATGMATAGLDAVKLAQQLLEIPYLHGGISAYGIDAPGLVWIVYRRLGIETPRFNERLVETGEAIDFDDVLPGDLLFLEHGGDPRMPAIVAERTQADLPEVIFSSPVYGKVVIESLKDSELGQITACRRLPSRASA
;
A
#
# COMPACT_ATOMS: atom_id res chain seq x y z
N LEU A 1 -9.62 15.02 0.10
CA LEU A 1 -9.30 13.71 -0.48
C LEU A 1 -8.10 13.83 -1.42
N ILE A 2 -7.33 12.76 -1.55
CA ILE A 2 -6.29 12.62 -2.58
C ILE A 2 -6.96 12.45 -3.95
N ALA A 3 -6.59 13.29 -4.91
CA ALA A 3 -7.21 13.37 -6.24
C ALA A 3 -6.41 12.66 -7.36
N VAL A 4 -5.21 12.18 -7.06
CA VAL A 4 -4.34 11.46 -8.02
C VAL A 4 -4.17 10.00 -7.62
N ALA A 5 -3.79 9.14 -8.56
CA ALA A 5 -3.67 7.70 -8.31
C ALA A 5 -2.78 7.38 -7.10
N VAL A 6 -1.64 8.06 -7.01
CA VAL A 6 -0.71 7.98 -5.88
C VAL A 6 -0.12 9.38 -5.64
N ALA A 7 -0.34 9.94 -4.47
CA ALA A 7 0.31 11.16 -4.00
C ALA A 7 1.47 10.81 -3.07
N THR A 8 2.57 11.54 -3.18
CA THR A 8 3.72 11.42 -2.26
C THR A 8 3.64 12.52 -1.21
N LEU A 9 3.66 12.16 0.06
CA LEU A 9 3.75 13.08 1.17
C LEU A 9 5.23 13.38 1.47
N TRP A 10 5.59 14.64 1.30
CA TRP A 10 6.95 15.13 1.49
C TRP A 10 7.19 15.64 2.92
N ALA A 11 8.42 15.58 3.38
CA ALA A 11 8.77 16.09 4.71
C ALA A 11 8.58 17.61 4.86
N GLN A 12 8.77 18.34 3.75
CA GLN A 12 8.59 19.78 3.65
C GLN A 12 8.43 20.21 2.18
N PRO A 13 7.89 21.39 1.87
CA PRO A 13 7.70 21.86 0.49
C PRO A 13 8.97 21.94 -0.36
N SER A 14 10.14 22.14 0.26
CA SER A 14 11.44 22.19 -0.40
C SER A 14 12.14 20.83 -0.51
N ALA A 15 11.53 19.74 -0.03
CA ALA A 15 12.14 18.40 -0.08
C ALA A 15 12.24 17.81 -1.49
N PRO A 16 11.25 18.01 -2.41
CA PRO A 16 11.39 17.52 -3.79
C PRO A 16 12.51 18.24 -4.56
N GLY A 17 13.30 17.43 -5.28
CA GLY A 17 14.29 17.94 -6.24
C GLY A 17 13.75 17.99 -7.67
N PRO A 18 14.56 18.42 -8.64
CA PRO A 18 14.17 18.48 -10.05
C PRO A 18 13.76 17.10 -10.61
N GLU A 19 14.35 16.03 -10.12
CA GLU A 19 14.07 14.63 -10.48
C GLU A 19 12.68 14.17 -10.04
N ASP A 20 12.09 14.82 -9.03
CA ASP A 20 10.81 14.42 -8.44
C ASP A 20 9.59 15.05 -9.13
N ARG A 21 9.82 15.89 -10.17
CA ARG A 21 8.75 16.63 -10.84
C ARG A 21 7.59 15.75 -11.30
N LEU A 22 7.86 14.51 -11.70
CA LEU A 22 6.84 13.55 -12.14
C LEU A 22 5.91 13.10 -11.01
N ALA A 23 6.39 13.10 -9.78
CA ALA A 23 5.58 12.78 -8.60
C ALA A 23 4.68 13.94 -8.15
N LEU A 24 4.97 15.16 -8.61
CA LEU A 24 4.27 16.40 -8.21
C LEU A 24 3.14 16.79 -9.18
N GLY A 25 3.03 16.14 -10.33
CA GLY A 25 2.07 16.49 -11.39
C GLY A 25 0.64 16.02 -11.10
N VAL A 26 -0.29 16.50 -11.93
CA VAL A 26 -1.67 16.01 -12.04
C VAL A 26 -1.92 15.71 -13.53
N PRO A 27 -2.10 14.41 -13.88
CA PRO A 27 -1.96 13.22 -13.03
C PRO A 27 -0.52 13.02 -12.54
N SER A 28 -0.37 12.37 -11.40
CA SER A 28 0.96 11.97 -10.91
C SER A 28 1.51 10.81 -11.74
N ALA A 29 2.76 10.94 -12.21
CA ALA A 29 3.42 9.93 -13.05
C ALA A 29 4.38 9.06 -12.22
N ILE A 30 3.86 8.43 -11.16
CA ILE A 30 4.67 7.69 -10.18
C ILE A 30 5.46 6.55 -10.83
N ARG A 31 4.86 5.80 -11.76
CA ARG A 31 5.56 4.73 -12.48
C ARG A 31 6.82 5.24 -13.18
N GLU A 32 6.68 6.34 -13.91
CA GLU A 32 7.78 6.94 -14.66
C GLU A 32 8.80 7.58 -13.72
N TRP A 33 8.34 8.23 -12.65
CA TRP A 33 9.21 8.77 -11.61
C TRP A 33 10.13 7.69 -11.04
N VAL A 34 9.55 6.61 -10.51
CA VAL A 34 10.30 5.50 -9.89
C VAL A 34 11.26 4.86 -10.90
N ALA A 35 10.85 4.69 -12.17
CA ALA A 35 11.69 4.12 -13.21
C ALA A 35 12.91 4.99 -13.57
N ARG A 36 12.83 6.32 -13.38
CA ARG A 36 13.95 7.26 -13.61
C ARG A 36 14.92 7.36 -12.44
N LEU A 37 14.49 7.01 -11.23
CA LEU A 37 15.34 7.03 -10.06
C LEU A 37 16.29 5.84 -10.05
N THR A 38 17.56 6.06 -9.69
CA THR A 38 18.50 4.97 -9.43
C THR A 38 18.09 4.18 -8.18
N SER A 39 18.57 2.95 -8.03
CA SER A 39 18.29 2.14 -6.85
C SER A 39 18.76 2.82 -5.57
N ASP A 40 19.92 3.47 -5.60
CA ASP A 40 20.45 4.22 -4.45
C ASP A 40 19.55 5.41 -4.07
N VAL A 41 19.06 6.18 -5.04
CA VAL A 41 18.15 7.29 -4.77
C VAL A 41 16.84 6.77 -4.19
N ARG A 42 16.27 5.67 -4.73
CA ARG A 42 15.05 5.05 -4.19
C ARG A 42 15.21 4.57 -2.76
N ALA A 43 16.38 3.99 -2.42
CA ALA A 43 16.65 3.42 -1.11
C ALA A 43 17.11 4.46 -0.08
N HIS A 44 17.97 5.38 -0.48
CA HIS A 44 18.67 6.28 0.44
C HIS A 44 18.41 7.76 0.16
N GLY A 45 18.36 8.17 -1.11
CA GLY A 45 18.19 9.57 -1.49
C GLY A 45 16.83 10.16 -1.11
N LEU A 46 15.81 9.34 -0.88
CA LEU A 46 14.48 9.78 -0.43
C LEU A 46 14.32 9.77 1.10
N LYS A 47 15.24 9.18 1.85
CA LYS A 47 15.21 9.22 3.33
C LYS A 47 15.22 10.65 3.84
N GLY A 48 14.31 10.97 4.78
CA GLY A 48 14.13 12.33 5.31
C GLY A 48 13.46 13.31 4.34
N ARG A 49 13.27 12.97 3.07
CA ARG A 49 12.56 13.78 2.07
C ARG A 49 11.11 13.32 1.88
N VAL A 50 10.89 12.01 1.80
CA VAL A 50 9.57 11.39 1.68
C VAL A 50 9.15 10.82 3.03
N ARG A 51 7.89 11.05 3.41
CA ARG A 51 7.25 10.44 4.58
C ARG A 51 6.57 9.13 4.20
N THR A 52 5.66 9.21 3.25
CA THR A 52 4.87 8.08 2.76
C THR A 52 4.21 8.44 1.43
N GLN A 53 3.40 7.53 0.91
CA GLN A 53 2.47 7.78 -0.18
C GLN A 53 1.03 7.61 0.32
N CYS A 54 0.07 8.24 -0.39
CA CYS A 54 -1.36 8.05 -0.21
C CYS A 54 -1.99 7.68 -1.55
N LEU A 55 -2.96 6.75 -1.53
CA LEU A 55 -3.67 6.30 -2.72
C LEU A 55 -4.88 7.21 -3.03
N LEU A 56 -5.37 7.14 -4.25
CA LEU A 56 -6.56 7.86 -4.69
C LEU A 56 -7.72 7.69 -3.70
N GLY A 57 -8.41 8.79 -3.39
CA GLY A 57 -9.54 8.81 -2.47
C GLY A 57 -9.17 8.73 -0.99
N THR A 58 -7.87 8.61 -0.63
CA THR A 58 -7.47 8.65 0.79
C THR A 58 -7.91 9.96 1.42
N GLU A 59 -8.62 9.86 2.54
CA GLU A 59 -8.99 11.01 3.36
C GLU A 59 -7.76 11.57 4.08
N VAL A 60 -7.60 12.87 3.99
CA VAL A 60 -6.54 13.61 4.69
C VAL A 60 -7.11 14.86 5.32
N GLU A 61 -6.57 15.24 6.46
CA GLU A 61 -6.93 16.46 7.17
C GLU A 61 -5.90 17.54 6.86
N VAL A 62 -6.35 18.72 6.39
CA VAL A 62 -5.45 19.84 6.09
C VAL A 62 -5.05 20.52 7.40
N ILE A 63 -3.76 20.45 7.73
CA ILE A 63 -3.17 21.11 8.90
C ILE A 63 -2.84 22.56 8.57
N GLN A 64 -2.20 22.76 7.41
CA GLN A 64 -1.75 24.08 6.97
C GLN A 64 -1.84 24.21 5.45
N LEU A 65 -2.23 25.39 4.96
CA LEU A 65 -2.19 25.77 3.54
C LEU A 65 -1.06 26.77 3.30
N GLY A 66 -0.25 26.50 2.28
CA GLY A 66 0.70 27.44 1.69
C GLY A 66 0.29 27.82 0.27
N ASP A 67 1.16 28.47 -0.49
CA ASP A 67 0.83 28.94 -1.85
C ASP A 67 0.55 27.81 -2.84
N ARG A 68 1.33 26.75 -2.79
CA ARG A 68 1.26 25.59 -3.72
C ARG A 68 1.25 24.25 -3.00
N TRP A 69 1.36 24.24 -1.67
CA TRP A 69 1.52 23.08 -0.84
C TRP A 69 0.51 23.11 0.30
N ALA A 70 0.02 21.96 0.66
CA ALA A 70 -0.73 21.74 1.87
C ALA A 70 0.03 20.75 2.77
N GLU A 71 0.15 21.06 4.05
CA GLU A 71 0.48 20.08 5.06
C GLU A 71 -0.80 19.32 5.41
N VAL A 72 -0.74 18.00 5.33
CA VAL A 72 -1.88 17.14 5.59
C VAL A 72 -1.52 16.06 6.59
N ALA A 73 -2.46 15.73 7.48
CA ALA A 73 -2.42 14.51 8.26
C ALA A 73 -3.12 13.39 7.47
N CYS A 74 -2.54 12.20 7.49
CA CYS A 74 -3.13 10.98 6.98
C CYS A 74 -3.47 10.06 8.16
N PRO A 75 -4.70 10.09 8.70
CA PRO A 75 -5.06 9.35 9.91
C PRO A 75 -4.87 7.84 9.77
N THR A 76 -5.18 7.27 8.60
CA THR A 76 -5.04 5.83 8.33
C THR A 76 -3.59 5.34 8.34
N GLN A 77 -2.61 6.23 8.31
CA GLN A 77 -1.18 5.91 8.38
C GLN A 77 -0.50 6.58 9.60
N GLU A 78 -1.26 7.33 10.39
CA GLU A 78 -0.80 8.04 11.59
C GLU A 78 0.45 8.91 11.31
N THR A 79 0.44 9.63 10.22
CA THR A 79 1.55 10.49 9.79
C THR A 79 1.05 11.77 9.13
N SER A 80 1.95 12.73 9.00
CA SER A 80 1.70 13.97 8.27
C SER A 80 2.81 14.25 7.27
N GLY A 81 2.51 15.11 6.30
CA GLY A 81 3.48 15.57 5.33
C GLY A 81 2.87 16.56 4.35
N TRP A 82 3.71 17.04 3.46
CA TRP A 82 3.35 18.07 2.50
C TRP A 82 3.02 17.46 1.13
N VAL A 83 1.95 17.92 0.52
CA VAL A 83 1.50 17.49 -0.80
C VAL A 83 1.14 18.72 -1.65
N PRO A 84 1.34 18.70 -2.98
CA PRO A 84 0.84 19.77 -3.86
C PRO A 84 -0.67 19.95 -3.70
N ILE A 85 -1.14 21.18 -3.58
CA ILE A 85 -2.58 21.47 -3.44
C ILE A 85 -3.37 20.93 -4.63
N ASP A 86 -2.79 20.97 -5.82
CA ASP A 86 -3.43 20.45 -7.04
C ASP A 86 -3.68 18.93 -7.01
N GLN A 87 -3.05 18.20 -6.10
CA GLN A 87 -3.31 16.75 -5.87
C GLN A 87 -4.41 16.50 -4.82
N LEU A 88 -5.05 17.54 -4.32
CA LEU A 88 -6.14 17.48 -3.35
C LEU A 88 -7.45 17.95 -3.98
N VAL A 89 -8.55 17.41 -3.48
CA VAL A 89 -9.89 17.85 -3.81
C VAL A 89 -10.78 17.82 -2.56
N ASN A 90 -11.71 18.76 -2.48
CA ASN A 90 -12.72 18.74 -1.44
C ASN A 90 -13.67 17.56 -1.66
N PRO A 91 -14.08 16.83 -0.61
CA PRO A 91 -15.07 15.78 -0.73
C PRO A 91 -16.39 16.35 -1.25
N ALA A 92 -17.09 15.57 -2.09
CA ALA A 92 -18.46 15.86 -2.52
C ALA A 92 -19.44 15.09 -1.62
N GLU A 93 -20.71 15.56 -1.59
CA GLU A 93 -21.77 14.86 -0.83
C GLU A 93 -21.99 13.41 -1.32
N ASP A 94 -21.67 13.13 -2.57
CA ASP A 94 -21.84 11.82 -3.20
C ASP A 94 -20.65 10.86 -3.01
N ASP A 95 -19.52 11.32 -2.47
CA ASP A 95 -18.31 10.51 -2.28
C ASP A 95 -18.53 9.33 -1.31
N THR A 96 -19.60 9.37 -0.51
CA THR A 96 -19.98 8.28 0.41
C THR A 96 -20.97 7.29 -0.19
N LYS A 97 -21.52 7.55 -1.39
CA LYS A 97 -22.49 6.68 -2.04
C LYS A 97 -21.85 5.49 -2.74
N GLY A 98 -22.56 4.37 -2.78
CA GLY A 98 -22.12 3.16 -3.47
C GLY A 98 -21.49 2.11 -2.54
N THR A 99 -21.04 1.03 -3.15
CA THR A 99 -20.41 -0.10 -2.43
C THR A 99 -18.88 -0.04 -2.57
N GLU A 100 -18.19 -0.13 -1.45
CA GLU A 100 -16.74 -0.11 -1.45
C GLU A 100 -16.14 -1.39 -2.05
N HIS A 101 -15.15 -1.20 -2.88
CA HIS A 101 -14.35 -2.25 -3.49
C HIS A 101 -12.88 -1.87 -3.41
N LEU A 102 -12.03 -2.89 -3.30
CA LEU A 102 -10.58 -2.70 -3.40
C LEU A 102 -10.10 -3.02 -4.81
N VAL A 103 -9.19 -2.23 -5.33
CA VAL A 103 -8.43 -2.61 -6.53
C VAL A 103 -7.61 -3.85 -6.19
N SER A 104 -7.92 -4.95 -6.87
CA SER A 104 -7.27 -6.26 -6.71
C SER A 104 -6.16 -6.50 -7.72
N ALA A 105 -6.27 -5.90 -8.90
CA ALA A 105 -5.18 -5.88 -9.87
C ALA A 105 -3.97 -5.12 -9.31
N THR A 106 -2.76 -5.53 -9.68
CA THR A 106 -1.53 -4.83 -9.30
C THR A 106 -1.58 -3.37 -9.73
N ALA A 107 -2.09 -3.10 -10.94
CA ALA A 107 -2.37 -1.75 -11.44
C ALA A 107 -3.53 -1.78 -12.45
N THR A 108 -4.30 -0.70 -12.47
CA THR A 108 -5.38 -0.46 -13.42
C THR A 108 -5.46 1.03 -13.79
N ALA A 109 -6.43 1.40 -14.59
CA ALA A 109 -6.74 2.79 -14.92
C ALA A 109 -8.24 3.02 -14.84
N ILE A 110 -8.63 4.20 -14.38
CA ILE A 110 -10.01 4.65 -14.47
C ILE A 110 -10.19 5.39 -15.79
N ARG A 111 -11.26 5.08 -16.50
CA ARG A 111 -11.61 5.65 -17.81
C ARG A 111 -12.84 6.51 -17.71
N ASP A 112 -13.03 7.38 -18.68
CA ASP A 112 -14.21 8.26 -18.80
C ASP A 112 -15.48 7.48 -19.17
N GLU A 113 -15.35 6.40 -19.98
CA GLU A 113 -16.41 5.48 -20.33
C GLU A 113 -15.88 4.04 -20.49
N PRO A 114 -16.74 3.01 -20.59
CA PRO A 114 -16.32 1.63 -20.83
C PRO A 114 -15.48 1.47 -22.10
N GLY A 115 -14.17 1.27 -21.94
CA GLY A 115 -13.21 1.16 -23.04
C GLY A 115 -12.77 2.50 -23.65
N GLY A 116 -13.21 3.64 -23.09
CA GLY A 116 -12.85 4.99 -23.51
C GLY A 116 -11.45 5.46 -23.11
N ASP A 117 -11.26 6.76 -23.03
CA ASP A 117 -9.98 7.36 -22.70
C ASP A 117 -9.64 7.23 -21.21
N VAL A 118 -8.34 7.25 -20.91
CA VAL A 118 -7.86 7.15 -19.53
C VAL A 118 -8.01 8.49 -18.83
N ALA A 119 -8.90 8.53 -17.82
CA ALA A 119 -9.10 9.69 -16.97
C ALA A 119 -8.08 9.73 -15.81
N ILE A 120 -7.88 8.63 -15.11
CA ILE A 120 -6.88 8.52 -14.04
C ILE A 120 -5.99 7.32 -14.32
N PRO A 121 -4.74 7.55 -14.76
CA PRO A 121 -3.77 6.47 -14.97
C PRO A 121 -3.15 6.01 -13.66
N GLY A 122 -2.74 4.75 -13.60
CA GLY A 122 -1.85 4.27 -12.55
C GLY A 122 -2.51 4.00 -11.19
N VAL A 123 -3.80 3.75 -11.16
CA VAL A 123 -4.50 3.30 -9.94
C VAL A 123 -3.96 1.91 -9.57
N THR A 124 -3.61 1.70 -8.31
CA THR A 124 -2.84 0.55 -7.87
C THR A 124 -3.59 -0.30 -6.83
N MET A 125 -3.12 -1.53 -6.64
CA MET A 125 -3.64 -2.47 -5.64
C MET A 125 -3.89 -1.77 -4.28
N GLY A 126 -5.00 -2.10 -3.64
CA GLY A 126 -5.38 -1.56 -2.33
C GLY A 126 -6.05 -0.19 -2.36
N THR A 127 -6.18 0.45 -3.54
CA THR A 127 -7.01 1.64 -3.68
C THR A 127 -8.48 1.29 -3.42
N ARG A 128 -9.16 2.05 -2.56
CA ARG A 128 -10.59 1.93 -2.32
C ARG A 128 -11.35 2.72 -3.37
N LEU A 129 -12.29 2.09 -4.03
CA LEU A 129 -13.18 2.70 -5.01
C LEU A 129 -14.63 2.36 -4.66
N ARG A 130 -15.53 3.33 -4.79
CA ARG A 130 -16.97 3.11 -4.60
C ARG A 130 -17.66 2.84 -5.93
N VAL A 131 -18.20 1.63 -6.08
CA VAL A 131 -19.03 1.29 -7.24
C VAL A 131 -20.40 1.91 -7.04
N VAL A 132 -20.80 2.80 -7.95
CA VAL A 132 -21.99 3.67 -7.82
C VAL A 132 -23.13 3.31 -8.74
N GLY A 133 -23.05 2.21 -9.48
CA GLY A 133 -24.09 1.79 -10.40
C GLY A 133 -23.90 0.40 -10.99
N PRO A 134 -24.81 -0.04 -11.83
CA PRO A 134 -24.73 -1.35 -12.48
C PRO A 134 -23.56 -1.40 -13.46
N GLY A 135 -22.94 -2.57 -13.57
CA GLY A 135 -21.90 -2.82 -14.56
C GLY A 135 -22.42 -2.86 -15.99
N TYR A 136 -21.55 -2.54 -16.94
CA TYR A 136 -21.81 -2.62 -18.37
C TYR A 136 -20.63 -3.23 -19.11
N ARG A 137 -20.83 -4.34 -19.83
CA ARG A 137 -19.83 -5.04 -20.65
C ARG A 137 -18.51 -5.34 -19.91
N GLY A 138 -18.58 -5.73 -18.62
CA GLY A 138 -17.41 -6.04 -17.80
C GLY A 138 -16.70 -4.82 -17.20
N TRP A 139 -17.33 -3.64 -17.26
CA TRP A 139 -16.92 -2.40 -16.61
C TRP A 139 -17.91 -2.02 -15.53
N VAL A 140 -17.45 -1.36 -14.48
CA VAL A 140 -18.30 -0.83 -13.42
C VAL A 140 -18.01 0.66 -13.21
N PRO A 141 -19.07 1.48 -12.98
CA PRO A 141 -18.89 2.89 -12.69
C PRO A 141 -18.40 3.06 -11.25
N VAL A 142 -17.38 3.90 -11.05
CA VAL A 142 -16.82 4.22 -9.75
C VAL A 142 -16.86 5.72 -9.50
N ALA A 143 -17.17 6.11 -8.25
CA ALA A 143 -17.08 7.49 -7.83
C ALA A 143 -15.62 7.96 -7.92
N LEU A 144 -15.41 9.16 -8.44
CA LEU A 144 -14.15 9.87 -8.39
C LEU A 144 -14.16 10.86 -7.23
N PRO A 145 -13.02 11.11 -6.55
CA PRO A 145 -12.99 12.09 -5.48
C PRO A 145 -13.43 13.49 -5.95
N GLY A 146 -14.30 14.13 -5.18
CA GLY A 146 -14.83 15.45 -5.47
C GLY A 146 -15.95 15.46 -6.49
N PRO A 147 -16.41 16.64 -6.94
CA PRO A 147 -17.61 16.82 -7.75
C PRO A 147 -17.37 16.45 -9.23
N GLN A 148 -17.05 15.20 -9.50
CA GLN A 148 -16.75 14.69 -10.83
C GLN A 148 -17.80 13.65 -11.28
N GLN A 149 -17.92 13.46 -12.60
CA GLN A 149 -18.70 12.33 -13.12
C GLN A 149 -18.00 11.02 -12.78
N PRO A 150 -18.76 9.94 -12.54
CA PRO A 150 -18.16 8.63 -12.31
C PRO A 150 -17.23 8.21 -13.43
N GLY A 151 -16.09 7.63 -13.06
CA GLY A 151 -15.20 6.95 -13.99
C GLY A 151 -15.56 5.47 -14.12
N TRP A 152 -14.88 4.73 -15.00
CA TRP A 152 -15.12 3.33 -15.26
C TRP A 152 -13.86 2.51 -15.08
N VAL A 153 -14.01 1.37 -14.42
CA VAL A 153 -12.91 0.44 -14.17
C VAL A 153 -13.32 -0.98 -14.60
N PRO A 154 -12.41 -1.82 -15.13
CA PRO A 154 -12.75 -3.21 -15.40
C PRO A 154 -13.19 -3.91 -14.11
N GLN A 155 -14.36 -4.54 -14.12
CA GLN A 155 -14.91 -5.24 -12.96
C GLN A 155 -13.94 -6.31 -12.41
N ARG A 156 -13.19 -6.98 -13.29
CA ARG A 156 -12.20 -8.00 -12.93
C ARG A 156 -11.02 -7.45 -12.11
N ASP A 157 -10.77 -6.14 -12.17
CA ASP A 157 -9.68 -5.49 -11.45
C ASP A 157 -10.08 -5.08 -10.03
N LEU A 158 -11.35 -5.31 -9.67
CA LEU A 158 -11.89 -5.04 -8.35
C LEU A 158 -12.23 -6.33 -7.61
N SER A 159 -12.09 -6.32 -6.31
CA SER A 159 -12.72 -7.25 -5.39
C SER A 159 -13.60 -6.46 -4.42
N PRO A 160 -14.73 -7.02 -3.97
CA PRO A 160 -15.46 -6.43 -2.85
C PRO A 160 -14.46 -6.14 -1.74
N GLU A 161 -14.57 -4.97 -1.12
CA GLU A 161 -13.82 -4.78 0.12
C GLU A 161 -14.23 -5.93 1.04
N PRO A 162 -13.26 -6.59 1.70
CA PRO A 162 -13.62 -7.52 2.74
C PRO A 162 -14.51 -6.70 3.69
N VAL A 163 -15.80 -6.99 3.72
CA VAL A 163 -16.80 -6.22 4.47
C VAL A 163 -16.23 -6.04 5.87
N GLY A 164 -15.91 -4.80 6.21
CA GLY A 164 -15.55 -4.45 7.57
C GLY A 164 -16.61 -5.05 8.41
N ALA A 165 -16.28 -5.73 9.48
CA ALA A 165 -17.26 -6.36 10.32
C ALA A 165 -18.40 -5.37 10.58
N ALA A 166 -19.48 -5.51 9.80
CA ALA A 166 -20.78 -5.24 10.34
C ALA A 166 -20.83 -6.15 11.56
N GLU A 167 -20.92 -5.58 12.74
CA GLU A 167 -20.98 -6.28 14.01
C GLU A 167 -21.79 -7.56 13.82
N GLY A 168 -21.16 -8.73 13.88
CA GLY A 168 -21.89 -9.96 14.05
C GLY A 168 -21.52 -11.23 13.32
N GLU A 169 -20.72 -11.25 12.24
CA GLU A 169 -20.31 -12.54 11.65
C GLU A 169 -18.85 -12.57 11.22
N PRO A 170 -18.04 -13.50 11.77
CA PRO A 170 -16.68 -13.73 11.29
C PRO A 170 -16.72 -14.34 9.87
N PRO A 171 -15.86 -13.89 8.94
CA PRO A 171 -15.68 -14.62 7.70
C PRO A 171 -15.20 -16.05 8.01
N ALA A 172 -15.80 -17.03 7.35
CA ALA A 172 -15.61 -18.46 7.57
C ALA A 172 -14.19 -19.00 7.19
N THR A 173 -13.19 -18.14 7.10
CA THR A 173 -11.80 -18.51 6.79
C THR A 173 -10.95 -18.48 8.04
N GLY A 174 -10.51 -19.65 8.48
CA GLY A 174 -9.64 -19.80 9.65
C GLY A 174 -8.27 -19.09 9.47
N MET A 175 -7.55 -18.85 10.57
CA MET A 175 -6.24 -18.16 10.62
C MET A 175 -5.22 -18.69 9.59
N ALA A 176 -5.16 -19.99 9.37
CA ALA A 176 -4.27 -20.61 8.40
C ALA A 176 -4.56 -20.17 6.95
N THR A 177 -5.82 -19.91 6.61
CA THR A 177 -6.21 -19.49 5.26
C THR A 177 -5.83 -18.01 5.01
N ALA A 178 -6.01 -17.16 6.01
CA ALA A 178 -5.62 -15.75 5.91
C ALA A 178 -4.10 -15.58 5.72
N GLY A 179 -3.29 -16.39 6.38
CA GLY A 179 -1.85 -16.40 6.21
C GLY A 179 -1.42 -16.79 4.79
N LEU A 180 -2.00 -17.86 4.24
CA LEU A 180 -1.73 -18.28 2.86
C LEU A 180 -2.19 -17.25 1.83
N ASP A 181 -3.29 -16.53 2.09
CA ASP A 181 -3.75 -15.47 1.20
C ASP A 181 -2.83 -14.23 1.28
N ALA A 182 -2.25 -13.92 2.46
CA ALA A 182 -1.22 -12.91 2.58
C ALA A 182 0.01 -13.25 1.72
N VAL A 183 0.46 -14.50 1.76
CA VAL A 183 1.57 -14.98 0.93
C VAL A 183 1.27 -14.81 -0.56
N LYS A 184 0.10 -15.26 -1.03
CA LYS A 184 -0.31 -15.12 -2.44
C LYS A 184 -0.35 -13.65 -2.88
N LEU A 185 -0.84 -12.75 -2.04
CA LEU A 185 -0.87 -11.32 -2.32
C LEU A 185 0.54 -10.73 -2.37
N ALA A 186 1.41 -11.09 -1.43
CA ALA A 186 2.80 -10.66 -1.42
C ALA A 186 3.57 -11.16 -2.65
N GLN A 187 3.32 -12.40 -3.10
CA GLN A 187 3.90 -12.96 -4.32
C GLN A 187 3.52 -12.17 -5.58
N GLN A 188 2.32 -11.57 -5.65
CA GLN A 188 1.94 -10.70 -6.77
C GLN A 188 2.77 -9.41 -6.84
N LEU A 189 3.45 -9.04 -5.76
CA LEU A 189 4.26 -7.83 -5.63
C LEU A 189 5.77 -8.12 -5.77
N LEU A 190 6.17 -9.37 -6.05
CA LEU A 190 7.56 -9.70 -6.36
C LEU A 190 8.07 -8.84 -7.52
N GLU A 191 9.35 -8.51 -7.50
CA GLU A 191 10.05 -7.66 -8.48
C GLU A 191 9.63 -6.18 -8.47
N ILE A 192 8.61 -5.76 -7.69
CA ILE A 192 8.28 -4.34 -7.54
C ILE A 192 9.50 -3.62 -6.95
N PRO A 193 9.93 -2.49 -7.55
CA PRO A 193 11.09 -1.73 -7.07
C PRO A 193 10.94 -1.31 -5.60
N TYR A 194 12.02 -1.37 -4.84
CA TYR A 194 12.06 -0.72 -3.54
C TYR A 194 11.94 0.80 -3.72
N LEU A 195 11.09 1.42 -2.93
CA LEU A 195 10.93 2.86 -2.86
C LEU A 195 10.71 3.27 -1.41
N HIS A 196 11.62 4.05 -0.84
CA HIS A 196 11.44 4.57 0.52
C HIS A 196 10.14 5.38 0.63
N GLY A 197 9.28 5.04 1.59
CA GLY A 197 7.95 5.62 1.75
C GLY A 197 6.88 5.10 0.79
N GLY A 198 7.21 4.16 -0.11
CA GLY A 198 6.29 3.63 -1.13
C GLY A 198 5.24 2.66 -0.60
N ILE A 199 4.04 2.72 -1.18
CA ILE A 199 2.92 1.78 -0.93
C ILE A 199 2.20 1.39 -2.24
N SER A 200 2.84 1.49 -3.37
CA SER A 200 2.19 1.27 -4.67
C SER A 200 2.89 0.18 -5.47
N ALA A 201 2.19 -0.39 -6.46
CA ALA A 201 2.77 -1.34 -7.39
C ALA A 201 3.91 -0.77 -8.26
N TYR A 202 4.24 0.51 -8.10
CA TYR A 202 5.35 1.16 -8.82
C TYR A 202 6.60 1.28 -7.95
N GLY A 203 6.45 1.22 -6.64
CA GLY A 203 7.52 1.22 -5.68
C GLY A 203 6.99 1.07 -4.26
N ILE A 204 7.62 0.22 -3.47
CA ILE A 204 7.13 -0.16 -2.16
C ILE A 204 8.30 -0.35 -1.19
N ASP A 205 8.17 0.10 0.07
CA ASP A 205 9.13 -0.22 1.13
C ASP A 205 8.68 -1.44 1.95
N ALA A 206 9.49 -1.90 2.89
CA ALA A 206 9.20 -3.11 3.63
C ALA A 206 7.90 -3.02 4.47
N PRO A 207 7.66 -1.98 5.28
CA PRO A 207 6.38 -1.85 5.99
C PRO A 207 5.21 -1.55 5.03
N GLY A 208 5.45 -0.89 3.90
CA GLY A 208 4.45 -0.66 2.85
C GLY A 208 3.97 -1.96 2.22
N LEU A 209 4.85 -2.95 2.02
CA LEU A 209 4.48 -4.28 1.56
C LEU A 209 3.51 -4.95 2.54
N VAL A 210 3.83 -4.94 3.82
CA VAL A 210 2.93 -5.48 4.86
C VAL A 210 1.61 -4.71 4.85
N TRP A 211 1.67 -3.37 4.87
CA TRP A 211 0.48 -2.53 4.90
C TRP A 211 -0.48 -2.82 3.74
N ILE A 212 0.02 -2.93 2.49
CA ILE A 212 -0.83 -3.18 1.32
C ILE A 212 -1.40 -4.60 1.30
N VAL A 213 -0.60 -5.60 1.67
CA VAL A 213 -1.00 -7.01 1.69
C VAL A 213 -2.11 -7.22 2.71
N TYR A 214 -1.93 -6.77 3.95
CA TYR A 214 -2.90 -6.99 5.01
C TYR A 214 -4.15 -6.12 4.85
N ARG A 215 -4.01 -4.89 4.34
CA ARG A 215 -5.14 -4.06 3.94
C ARG A 215 -6.05 -4.78 2.93
N ARG A 216 -5.48 -5.52 1.97
CA ARG A 216 -6.24 -6.34 1.03
C ARG A 216 -7.03 -7.47 1.70
N LEU A 217 -6.60 -7.91 2.84
CA LEU A 217 -7.29 -8.91 3.68
C LEU A 217 -8.25 -8.26 4.68
N GLY A 218 -8.33 -6.95 4.71
CA GLY A 218 -9.14 -6.18 5.66
C GLY A 218 -8.55 -6.14 7.05
N ILE A 219 -7.26 -6.38 7.18
CA ILE A 219 -6.50 -6.27 8.44
C ILE A 219 -5.75 -4.96 8.40
N GLU A 220 -6.07 -4.07 9.33
CA GLU A 220 -5.35 -2.80 9.46
C GLU A 220 -4.01 -3.03 10.18
N THR A 221 -2.95 -2.45 9.63
CA THR A 221 -1.60 -2.51 10.19
C THR A 221 -1.00 -1.12 10.25
N PRO A 222 -0.16 -0.83 11.24
CA PRO A 222 0.63 0.39 11.26
C PRO A 222 1.50 0.51 9.99
N ARG A 223 1.67 1.75 9.53
CA ARG A 223 2.46 2.05 8.32
C ARG A 223 3.98 1.94 8.55
N PHE A 224 4.44 2.11 9.78
CA PHE A 224 5.86 2.24 10.11
C PHE A 224 6.36 1.13 11.02
N ASN A 225 7.64 0.75 10.84
CA ASN A 225 8.29 -0.36 11.54
C ASN A 225 8.19 -0.26 13.06
N GLU A 226 8.30 0.96 13.61
CA GLU A 226 8.31 1.22 15.06
C GLU A 226 7.05 0.71 15.75
N ARG A 227 5.89 0.86 15.10
CA ARG A 227 4.61 0.39 15.64
C ARG A 227 4.25 -1.01 15.14
N LEU A 228 4.64 -1.31 13.90
CA LEU A 228 4.33 -2.60 13.29
C LEU A 228 4.96 -3.74 14.09
N VAL A 229 6.19 -3.57 14.60
CA VAL A 229 6.89 -4.59 15.41
C VAL A 229 6.19 -4.89 16.74
N GLU A 230 5.34 -3.99 17.20
CA GLU A 230 4.56 -4.13 18.46
C GLU A 230 3.14 -4.66 18.21
N THR A 231 2.74 -4.83 16.94
CA THR A 231 1.38 -5.18 16.54
C THR A 231 1.20 -6.70 16.46
N GLY A 232 0.06 -7.18 16.95
CA GLY A 232 -0.29 -8.60 16.94
C GLY A 232 0.27 -9.40 18.12
N GLU A 233 0.11 -10.70 18.05
CA GLU A 233 0.59 -11.65 19.06
C GLU A 233 2.09 -11.90 18.89
N ALA A 234 2.85 -11.83 19.98
CA ALA A 234 4.25 -12.26 19.99
C ALA A 234 4.28 -13.80 19.96
N ILE A 235 5.00 -14.37 19.00
CA ILE A 235 5.14 -15.81 18.83
C ILE A 235 6.62 -16.21 18.85
N ASP A 236 6.88 -17.44 19.25
CA ASP A 236 8.24 -17.98 19.17
C ASP A 236 8.60 -18.30 17.71
N PHE A 237 9.89 -18.20 17.39
CA PHE A 237 10.35 -18.48 16.04
C PHE A 237 10.00 -19.89 15.56
N ASP A 238 9.97 -20.85 16.49
CA ASP A 238 9.63 -22.24 16.19
C ASP A 238 8.14 -22.43 15.83
N ASP A 239 7.27 -21.48 16.17
CA ASP A 239 5.83 -21.53 15.96
C ASP A 239 5.35 -20.67 14.78
N VAL A 240 6.27 -20.06 14.00
CA VAL A 240 5.87 -19.22 12.86
C VAL A 240 5.23 -20.05 11.75
N LEU A 241 4.20 -19.48 11.15
CA LEU A 241 3.41 -20.05 10.05
C LEU A 241 3.42 -19.10 8.84
N PRO A 242 3.09 -19.59 7.63
CA PRO A 242 2.89 -18.72 6.49
C PRO A 242 1.95 -17.55 6.79
N GLY A 243 2.35 -16.34 6.43
CA GLY A 243 1.64 -15.10 6.72
C GLY A 243 2.02 -14.43 8.04
N ASP A 244 2.79 -15.06 8.92
CA ASP A 244 3.35 -14.37 10.09
C ASP A 244 4.43 -13.37 9.67
N LEU A 245 4.72 -12.41 10.53
CA LEU A 245 5.75 -11.41 10.31
C LEU A 245 7.01 -11.76 11.09
N LEU A 246 8.13 -11.78 10.39
CA LEU A 246 9.46 -11.71 11.00
C LEU A 246 10.01 -10.30 10.89
N PHE A 247 10.65 -9.83 11.95
CA PHE A 247 11.38 -8.57 11.95
C PHE A 247 12.89 -8.87 11.97
N LEU A 248 13.58 -8.32 10.98
CA LEU A 248 14.95 -8.68 10.67
C LEU A 248 15.84 -7.44 10.70
N GLU A 249 17.11 -7.62 11.10
CA GLU A 249 18.11 -6.60 10.87
C GLU A 249 18.53 -6.64 9.40
N HIS A 250 18.21 -5.60 8.63
CA HIS A 250 18.57 -5.51 7.22
C HIS A 250 18.69 -4.06 6.75
N GLY A 251 19.72 -3.78 5.96
CA GLY A 251 19.91 -2.44 5.40
C GLY A 251 20.07 -1.33 6.45
N GLY A 252 20.53 -1.67 7.67
CA GLY A 252 20.66 -0.75 8.78
C GLY A 252 19.38 -0.48 9.57
N ASP A 253 18.28 -1.18 9.27
CA ASP A 253 17.05 -1.18 10.08
C ASP A 253 16.95 -2.50 10.85
N PRO A 254 16.93 -2.49 12.19
CA PRO A 254 16.81 -3.70 13.00
C PRO A 254 15.39 -4.25 13.08
N ARG A 255 14.42 -3.58 12.44
CA ARG A 255 12.99 -3.92 12.50
C ARG A 255 12.35 -4.04 11.13
N MET A 256 13.13 -4.40 10.10
CA MET A 256 12.59 -4.57 8.76
C MET A 256 11.61 -5.76 8.74
N PRO A 257 10.32 -5.56 8.40
CA PRO A 257 9.34 -6.65 8.36
C PRO A 257 9.50 -7.50 7.10
N ALA A 258 9.30 -8.80 7.27
CA ALA A 258 9.20 -9.79 6.21
C ALA A 258 8.01 -10.71 6.48
N ILE A 259 7.31 -11.12 5.44
CA ILE A 259 6.16 -12.04 5.51
C ILE A 259 6.70 -13.45 5.32
N VAL A 260 6.42 -14.35 6.26
CA VAL A 260 6.76 -15.77 6.12
C VAL A 260 5.98 -16.35 4.95
N ALA A 261 6.68 -16.87 3.96
CA ALA A 261 6.07 -17.44 2.75
C ALA A 261 5.85 -18.95 2.90
N GLU A 262 6.89 -19.65 3.34
CA GLU A 262 6.84 -21.09 3.54
C GLU A 262 7.75 -21.46 4.72
N ARG A 263 7.36 -22.50 5.45
CA ARG A 263 8.18 -23.13 6.46
C ARG A 263 8.00 -24.63 6.40
N THR A 264 9.10 -25.36 6.30
CA THR A 264 9.15 -26.80 6.50
C THR A 264 9.76 -27.08 7.88
N GLN A 265 9.44 -28.23 8.49
CA GLN A 265 10.00 -28.59 9.79
C GLN A 265 11.51 -28.79 9.79
N ALA A 266 12.13 -28.96 8.62
CA ALA A 266 13.54 -29.26 8.44
C ALA A 266 14.40 -28.03 8.08
N ASP A 267 13.79 -26.95 7.58
CA ASP A 267 14.50 -25.81 7.01
C ASP A 267 14.08 -24.49 7.63
N LEU A 268 14.95 -23.48 7.55
CA LEU A 268 14.62 -22.12 7.87
C LEU A 268 13.56 -21.61 6.89
N PRO A 269 12.63 -20.75 7.34
CA PRO A 269 11.55 -20.27 6.48
C PRO A 269 12.05 -19.45 5.30
N GLU A 270 11.27 -19.51 4.20
CA GLU A 270 11.32 -18.50 3.16
C GLU A 270 10.49 -17.29 3.57
N VAL A 271 10.97 -16.10 3.23
CA VAL A 271 10.32 -14.83 3.55
C VAL A 271 10.21 -13.92 2.34
N ILE A 272 9.12 -13.18 2.25
CA ILE A 272 8.90 -12.14 1.22
C ILE A 272 9.05 -10.78 1.88
N PHE A 273 9.90 -9.93 1.33
CA PHE A 273 10.14 -8.58 1.84
C PHE A 273 10.59 -7.61 0.74
N SER A 274 10.39 -6.33 0.98
CA SER A 274 10.94 -5.29 0.11
C SER A 274 12.29 -4.84 0.64
N SER A 275 13.34 -5.07 -0.14
CA SER A 275 14.73 -4.86 0.28
C SER A 275 15.35 -3.62 -0.35
N PRO A 276 15.88 -2.68 0.45
CA PRO A 276 16.70 -1.60 -0.08
C PRO A 276 18.02 -2.08 -0.68
N VAL A 277 18.55 -3.22 -0.24
CA VAL A 277 19.81 -3.82 -0.72
C VAL A 277 19.60 -4.47 -2.09
N TYR A 278 18.57 -5.32 -2.24
CA TYR A 278 18.21 -5.90 -3.54
C TYR A 278 17.48 -4.90 -4.46
N GLY A 279 17.03 -3.77 -3.92
CA GLY A 279 16.34 -2.71 -4.67
C GLY A 279 14.92 -3.06 -5.13
N LYS A 280 14.33 -4.15 -4.59
CA LYS A 280 13.01 -4.67 -4.99
C LYS A 280 12.40 -5.60 -3.94
N VAL A 281 11.15 -6.01 -4.17
CA VAL A 281 10.51 -7.10 -3.41
C VAL A 281 11.11 -8.43 -3.87
N VAL A 282 11.54 -9.23 -2.93
CA VAL A 282 12.15 -10.55 -3.14
C VAL A 282 11.53 -11.61 -2.25
N ILE A 283 11.73 -12.86 -2.63
CA ILE A 283 11.54 -14.02 -1.77
C ILE A 283 12.90 -14.67 -1.56
N GLU A 284 13.25 -14.93 -0.30
CA GLU A 284 14.55 -15.45 0.10
C GLU A 284 14.41 -16.47 1.22
N SER A 285 15.25 -17.51 1.19
CA SER A 285 15.41 -18.39 2.34
C SER A 285 16.28 -17.70 3.40
N LEU A 286 15.89 -17.73 4.65
CA LEU A 286 16.71 -17.22 5.75
C LEU A 286 18.06 -17.94 5.87
N LYS A 287 18.19 -19.13 5.31
CA LYS A 287 19.44 -19.90 5.29
C LYS A 287 20.48 -19.30 4.35
N ASP A 288 20.03 -18.75 3.22
CA ASP A 288 20.90 -18.28 2.13
C ASP A 288 20.94 -16.75 2.05
N SER A 289 20.20 -16.08 2.91
CA SER A 289 20.05 -14.63 2.86
C SER A 289 21.16 -13.90 3.63
N GLU A 290 21.54 -12.73 3.12
CA GLU A 290 22.32 -11.73 3.88
C GLU A 290 21.47 -11.02 4.94
N LEU A 291 20.36 -11.61 5.35
CA LEU A 291 19.47 -11.09 6.38
C LEU A 291 20.15 -11.28 7.75
N GLY A 292 20.12 -10.22 8.54
CA GLY A 292 20.68 -10.20 9.89
C GLY A 292 19.81 -10.99 10.90
N GLN A 293 20.02 -10.71 12.18
CA GLN A 293 19.29 -11.39 13.26
C GLN A 293 17.79 -11.13 13.17
N ILE A 294 17.01 -12.17 13.51
CA ILE A 294 15.58 -12.04 13.78
C ILE A 294 15.42 -11.33 15.13
N THR A 295 14.75 -10.20 15.13
CA THR A 295 14.56 -9.37 16.32
C THR A 295 13.19 -9.56 16.96
N ALA A 296 12.18 -9.96 16.18
CA ALA A 296 10.84 -10.29 16.66
C ALA A 296 10.08 -11.17 15.67
N CYS A 297 9.08 -11.89 16.17
CA CYS A 297 8.08 -12.60 15.38
C CYS A 297 6.69 -12.17 15.83
N ARG A 298 5.78 -11.93 14.89
CA ARG A 298 4.41 -11.47 15.16
C ARG A 298 3.40 -12.22 14.30
N ARG A 299 2.30 -12.61 14.92
CA ARG A 299 1.10 -13.06 14.22
C ARG A 299 0.06 -11.96 14.27
N LEU A 300 -0.33 -11.48 13.10
CA LEU A 300 -1.38 -10.48 13.02
C LEU A 300 -2.73 -11.14 13.28
N PRO A 301 -3.66 -10.43 13.95
CA PRO A 301 -4.98 -10.97 14.23
C PRO A 301 -5.68 -11.30 12.91
N SER A 302 -6.27 -12.48 12.82
CA SER A 302 -7.28 -12.74 11.80
C SER A 302 -8.52 -11.94 12.16
N ARG A 303 -9.31 -11.52 11.18
CA ARG A 303 -10.58 -10.78 11.39
C ARG A 303 -11.54 -11.39 12.45
N ALA A 304 -11.29 -12.60 12.89
CA ALA A 304 -12.14 -13.34 13.83
C ALA A 304 -11.91 -13.00 15.32
N SER A 305 -10.94 -12.14 15.66
CA SER A 305 -10.53 -11.92 17.06
C SER A 305 -10.46 -10.44 17.49
N ALA A 306 -11.11 -9.52 16.78
CA ALA A 306 -11.24 -8.12 17.20
C ALA A 306 -12.66 -7.82 17.72
#